data_6c4bc82adcd6e9f055be51fcc5c6a2f8
#
_entry.id   6c4bc82adcd6e9f055be51fcc5c6a2f8
#
_cell.length_a   1.000
_cell.length_b   1.000
_cell.length_c   1.000
_cell.angle_alpha   90.00
_cell.angle_beta   90.00
_cell.angle_gamma   90.00
#
_symmetry.space_group_name_H-M   'P 1'
#
loop_
_entity.id
_entity.type
_entity.pdbx_description
1 polymer ?
#
loop_
_entity_poly.entity_id
_entity_poly.type
_entity_poly.pdbx_seq_one_letter_code
_entity_poly.pdbx_strand_id
1 'polypeptide(L)'
;MVLEYTGGYEYKLLQFCESQTIIYARIPGLAIKNSMGITRGKNDKVDSFRIAQYGEEKYKSLQPSKPLNPAIIRLKELLSFRKRLVRENAGYKNSIKGRKQMYGKNKQDIIVKSLQQKLKANSKIIQNVEDEMMSIIIHDEEMHLNFTLITSIKGIGKVNGLMTVAYTENFTSFSNPRSYAVYVGVVPFDHSSGASIHGRKRVSHIANKKLKQELNQAARSAMVWDKEMNIYAENKMKTKCYKIVLNNIKFKLILRMFAVVKKGQLYVDNYKKVA
;
A
#
# COMPACT_ATOMS: atom_id res chain seq x y z
N MET A 1 -6.74 22.99 -14.31
CA MET A 1 -8.01 22.48 -13.71
C MET A 1 -7.72 21.82 -12.36
N VAL A 2 -8.63 21.91 -11.40
CA VAL A 2 -8.51 21.20 -10.10
C VAL A 2 -9.63 20.19 -9.97
N LEU A 3 -9.34 19.01 -9.46
CA LEU A 3 -10.34 17.95 -9.27
C LEU A 3 -10.00 17.09 -8.03
N GLU A 4 -11.03 16.50 -7.44
CA GLU A 4 -10.86 15.59 -6.34
C GLU A 4 -10.41 14.21 -6.84
N TYR A 5 -9.50 13.58 -6.09
CA TYR A 5 -9.13 12.18 -6.31
C TYR A 5 -10.26 11.25 -5.83
N THR A 6 -10.98 10.64 -6.77
CA THR A 6 -12.16 9.80 -6.50
C THR A 6 -11.89 8.29 -6.61
N GLY A 7 -10.64 7.91 -6.86
CA GLY A 7 -10.23 6.51 -6.92
C GLY A 7 -10.50 5.82 -8.25
N GLY A 8 -10.73 6.57 -9.33
CA GLY A 8 -10.85 6.05 -10.69
C GLY A 8 -12.01 6.62 -11.52
N TYR A 9 -13.04 7.17 -10.88
CA TYR A 9 -14.15 7.79 -11.63
C TYR A 9 -13.70 8.99 -12.48
N GLU A 10 -12.63 9.66 -12.07
CA GLU A 10 -12.01 10.78 -12.78
C GLU A 10 -11.18 10.37 -14.00
N TYR A 11 -10.87 9.11 -14.24
CA TYR A 11 -9.91 8.69 -15.27
C TYR A 11 -10.27 9.15 -16.70
N LYS A 12 -11.54 9.05 -17.09
CA LYS A 12 -11.97 9.53 -18.43
C LYS A 12 -11.74 11.03 -18.59
N LEU A 13 -12.02 11.81 -17.55
CA LEU A 13 -11.79 13.25 -17.54
C LEU A 13 -10.29 13.57 -17.61
N LEU A 14 -9.45 12.81 -16.89
CA LEU A 14 -8.00 12.99 -16.93
C LEU A 14 -7.45 12.66 -18.31
N GLN A 15 -7.88 11.56 -18.94
CA GLN A 15 -7.50 11.22 -20.32
C GLN A 15 -7.91 12.32 -21.31
N PHE A 16 -9.09 12.90 -21.14
CA PHE A 16 -9.50 14.05 -21.94
C PHE A 16 -8.56 15.25 -21.71
N CYS A 17 -8.25 15.58 -20.46
CA CYS A 17 -7.32 16.66 -20.14
C CYS A 17 -5.95 16.44 -20.78
N GLU A 18 -5.42 15.22 -20.70
CA GLU A 18 -4.15 14.85 -21.32
C GLU A 18 -4.19 14.98 -22.84
N SER A 19 -5.27 14.54 -23.50
CA SER A 19 -5.47 14.68 -24.95
C SER A 19 -5.56 16.13 -25.41
N GLN A 20 -6.09 17.02 -24.57
CA GLN A 20 -6.21 18.46 -24.83
C GLN A 20 -5.09 19.30 -24.22
N THR A 21 -4.06 18.68 -23.68
CA THR A 21 -2.91 19.35 -23.03
C THR A 21 -3.33 20.27 -21.87
N ILE A 22 -4.46 19.96 -21.21
CA ILE A 22 -4.99 20.74 -20.09
C ILE A 22 -4.23 20.36 -18.81
N ILE A 23 -3.52 21.31 -18.22
CA ILE A 23 -2.83 21.14 -16.94
C ILE A 23 -3.86 20.95 -15.83
N TYR A 24 -3.69 19.90 -15.03
CA TYR A 24 -4.58 19.58 -13.92
C TYR A 24 -3.85 19.24 -12.62
N ALA A 25 -4.54 19.45 -11.48
CA ALA A 25 -4.09 19.02 -10.17
C ALA A 25 -5.16 18.13 -9.52
N ARG A 26 -4.77 16.92 -9.11
CA ARG A 26 -5.61 15.95 -8.40
C ARG A 26 -5.39 16.09 -6.91
N ILE A 27 -6.42 16.47 -6.18
CA ILE A 27 -6.34 16.79 -4.75
C ILE A 27 -7.07 15.71 -3.93
N PRO A 28 -6.46 15.18 -2.87
CA PRO A 28 -7.17 14.30 -1.95
C PRO A 28 -8.35 15.02 -1.30
N GLY A 29 -9.54 14.40 -1.28
CA GLY A 29 -10.75 15.00 -0.69
C GLY A 29 -10.58 15.41 0.78
N LEU A 30 -9.72 14.72 1.53
CA LEU A 30 -9.36 15.12 2.89
C LEU A 30 -8.63 16.47 2.95
N ALA A 31 -7.79 16.79 1.96
CA ALA A 31 -7.09 18.07 1.90
C ALA A 31 -8.09 19.22 1.63
N ILE A 32 -9.02 19.01 0.70
CA ILE A 32 -10.10 19.95 0.43
C ILE A 32 -10.95 20.16 1.68
N LYS A 33 -11.38 19.07 2.33
CA LYS A 33 -12.18 19.14 3.56
C LYS A 33 -11.48 19.92 4.68
N ASN A 34 -10.17 19.67 4.88
CA ASN A 34 -9.43 20.32 5.97
C ASN A 34 -9.15 21.80 5.73
N SER A 35 -9.18 22.28 4.48
CA SER A 35 -8.98 23.70 4.16
C SER A 35 -10.23 24.54 4.39
N MET A 36 -11.41 23.92 4.42
CA MET A 36 -12.70 24.62 4.44
C MET A 36 -13.24 24.98 5.83
N GLY A 37 -12.52 24.63 6.91
CA GLY A 37 -13.02 24.86 8.27
C GLY A 37 -14.28 24.03 8.60
N ILE A 38 -15.20 24.62 9.39
CA ILE A 38 -16.43 23.96 9.80
C ILE A 38 -17.50 24.18 8.71
N THR A 39 -17.82 23.13 7.96
CA THR A 39 -18.82 23.18 6.89
C THR A 39 -20.04 22.33 7.23
N ARG A 40 -21.23 22.82 6.88
CA ARG A 40 -22.51 22.09 7.01
C ARG A 40 -23.07 21.80 5.60
N GLY A 41 -23.84 20.74 5.48
CA GLY A 41 -24.43 20.29 4.23
C GLY A 41 -23.43 19.57 3.32
N LYS A 42 -23.92 18.56 2.61
CA LYS A 42 -23.14 17.76 1.64
C LYS A 42 -24.05 17.42 0.46
N ASN A 43 -23.69 17.93 -0.71
CA ASN A 43 -24.21 17.47 -2.00
C ASN A 43 -23.16 17.79 -3.08
N ASP A 44 -23.30 17.19 -4.24
CA ASP A 44 -22.32 17.30 -5.33
C ASP A 44 -22.12 18.74 -5.82
N LYS A 45 -23.19 19.58 -5.80
CA LYS A 45 -23.10 21.00 -6.17
C LYS A 45 -22.23 21.78 -5.19
N VAL A 46 -22.41 21.57 -3.89
CA VAL A 46 -21.60 22.20 -2.83
C VAL A 46 -20.17 21.70 -2.89
N ASP A 47 -19.96 20.40 -3.13
CA ASP A 47 -18.62 19.83 -3.20
C ASP A 47 -17.85 20.31 -4.45
N SER A 48 -18.52 20.49 -5.61
CA SER A 48 -17.89 21.10 -6.80
C SER A 48 -17.47 22.55 -6.57
N PHE A 49 -18.29 23.34 -5.89
CA PHE A 49 -17.95 24.71 -5.51
C PHE A 49 -16.74 24.77 -4.56
N ARG A 50 -16.69 23.86 -3.58
CA ARG A 50 -15.55 23.74 -2.65
C ARG A 50 -14.25 23.38 -3.36
N ILE A 51 -14.32 22.50 -4.35
CA ILE A 51 -13.14 22.15 -5.17
C ILE A 51 -12.64 23.38 -5.94
N ALA A 52 -13.56 24.16 -6.51
CA ALA A 52 -13.23 25.39 -7.23
C ALA A 52 -12.58 26.43 -6.29
N GLN A 53 -13.19 26.68 -5.14
CA GLN A 53 -12.66 27.59 -4.11
C GLN A 53 -11.28 27.15 -3.63
N TYR A 54 -11.08 25.86 -3.35
CA TYR A 54 -9.76 25.32 -3.00
C TYR A 54 -8.73 25.60 -4.08
N GLY A 55 -9.12 25.42 -5.35
CA GLY A 55 -8.27 25.69 -6.50
C GLY A 55 -7.85 27.14 -6.60
N GLU A 56 -8.76 28.07 -6.36
CA GLU A 56 -8.51 29.52 -6.38
C GLU A 56 -7.59 29.95 -5.21
N GLU A 57 -7.90 29.52 -3.98
CA GLU A 57 -7.12 29.88 -2.81
C GLU A 57 -5.69 29.31 -2.84
N LYS A 58 -5.50 28.13 -3.41
CA LYS A 58 -4.23 27.42 -3.45
C LYS A 58 -3.50 27.49 -4.78
N TYR A 59 -4.00 28.23 -5.76
CA TYR A 59 -3.46 28.30 -7.11
C TYR A 59 -1.93 28.39 -7.19
N LYS A 60 -1.31 29.30 -6.43
CA LYS A 60 0.14 29.52 -6.42
C LYS A 60 0.96 28.37 -5.82
N SER A 61 0.33 27.51 -5.01
CA SER A 61 1.00 26.40 -4.31
C SER A 61 0.68 25.03 -4.91
N LEU A 62 -0.31 24.95 -5.81
CA LEU A 62 -0.68 23.70 -6.46
C LEU A 62 0.38 23.28 -7.47
N GLN A 63 0.81 22.04 -7.36
CA GLN A 63 1.67 21.42 -8.35
C GLN A 63 0.84 20.63 -9.35
N PRO A 64 1.15 20.71 -10.66
CA PRO A 64 0.51 19.86 -11.67
C PRO A 64 0.67 18.38 -11.32
N SER A 65 -0.40 17.63 -11.50
CA SER A 65 -0.34 16.18 -11.38
C SER A 65 0.40 15.58 -12.58
N LYS A 66 1.16 14.53 -12.35
CA LYS A 66 1.79 13.76 -13.42
C LYS A 66 0.71 13.08 -14.28
N PRO A 67 0.96 12.88 -15.58
CA PRO A 67 0.11 12.08 -16.43
C PRO A 67 -0.13 10.69 -15.87
N LEU A 68 -1.27 10.13 -16.19
CA LEU A 68 -1.62 8.78 -15.75
C LEU A 68 -0.76 7.75 -16.48
N ASN A 69 -0.14 6.86 -15.73
CA ASN A 69 0.49 5.67 -16.29
C ASN A 69 -0.54 4.53 -16.35
N PRO A 70 -1.00 4.10 -17.54
CA PRO A 70 -2.02 3.04 -17.66
C PRO A 70 -1.59 1.72 -17.02
N ALA A 71 -0.30 1.36 -17.09
CA ALA A 71 0.24 0.15 -16.47
C ALA A 71 0.11 0.20 -14.94
N ILE A 72 0.42 1.34 -14.33
CA ILE A 72 0.28 1.56 -12.88
C ILE A 72 -1.20 1.52 -12.44
N ILE A 73 -2.09 2.11 -13.24
CA ILE A 73 -3.55 2.03 -12.98
C ILE A 73 -3.99 0.58 -12.99
N ARG A 74 -3.63 -0.14 -14.06
CA ARG A 74 -4.00 -1.55 -14.22
C ARG A 74 -3.45 -2.42 -13.08
N LEU A 75 -2.21 -2.21 -12.66
CA LEU A 75 -1.64 -2.89 -11.49
C LEU A 75 -2.44 -2.61 -10.20
N LYS A 76 -2.86 -1.36 -9.96
CA LYS A 76 -3.67 -1.00 -8.77
C LYS A 76 -5.05 -1.69 -8.81
N GLU A 77 -5.69 -1.79 -9.98
CA GLU A 77 -6.95 -2.52 -10.17
C GLU A 77 -6.80 -4.01 -9.88
N LEU A 78 -5.81 -4.66 -10.51
CA LEU A 78 -5.54 -6.09 -10.34
C LEU A 78 -5.20 -6.43 -8.87
N LEU A 79 -4.38 -5.61 -8.20
CA LEU A 79 -4.08 -5.75 -6.78
C LEU A 79 -5.34 -5.63 -5.90
N SER A 80 -6.25 -4.73 -6.24
CA SER A 80 -7.51 -4.57 -5.52
C SER A 80 -8.43 -5.78 -5.74
N PHE A 81 -8.52 -6.27 -6.95
CA PHE A 81 -9.30 -7.46 -7.31
C PHE A 81 -8.74 -8.72 -6.64
N ARG A 82 -7.42 -8.93 -6.73
CA ARG A 82 -6.74 -10.02 -6.02
C ARG A 82 -7.05 -10.01 -4.51
N LYS A 83 -6.97 -8.83 -3.88
CA LYS A 83 -7.27 -8.70 -2.44
C LYS A 83 -8.71 -9.08 -2.11
N ARG A 84 -9.67 -8.77 -2.97
CA ARG A 84 -11.08 -9.19 -2.82
C ARG A 84 -11.18 -10.71 -2.82
N LEU A 85 -10.60 -11.38 -3.82
CA LEU A 85 -10.63 -12.84 -3.95
C LEU A 85 -9.96 -13.55 -2.75
N VAL A 86 -8.82 -13.03 -2.30
CA VAL A 86 -8.12 -13.57 -1.11
C VAL A 86 -8.99 -13.46 0.14
N ARG A 87 -9.71 -12.34 0.31
CA ARG A 87 -10.65 -12.15 1.43
C ARG A 87 -11.84 -13.09 1.36
N GLU A 88 -12.42 -13.29 0.17
CA GLU A 88 -13.48 -14.26 -0.06
C GLU A 88 -13.03 -15.69 0.29
N ASN A 89 -11.83 -16.06 -0.16
CA ASN A 89 -11.24 -17.37 0.14
C ASN A 89 -11.05 -17.59 1.65
N ALA A 90 -10.65 -16.55 2.38
CA ALA A 90 -10.55 -16.61 3.84
C ALA A 90 -11.92 -16.85 4.50
N GLY A 91 -12.97 -16.18 4.00
CA GLY A 91 -14.36 -16.41 4.43
C GLY A 91 -14.82 -17.85 4.17
N TYR A 92 -14.58 -18.38 2.97
CA TYR A 92 -14.93 -19.77 2.63
C TYR A 92 -14.20 -20.79 3.51
N LYS A 93 -12.89 -20.60 3.73
CA LYS A 93 -12.10 -21.47 4.62
C LYS A 93 -12.63 -21.46 6.06
N ASN A 94 -13.00 -20.29 6.59
CA ASN A 94 -13.58 -20.16 7.92
C ASN A 94 -14.94 -20.84 8.01
N SER A 95 -15.81 -20.69 7.01
CA SER A 95 -17.10 -21.36 6.94
C SER A 95 -16.95 -22.88 6.90
N ILE A 96 -16.04 -23.41 6.07
CA ILE A 96 -15.75 -24.85 6.02
C ILE A 96 -15.24 -25.35 7.38
N LYS A 97 -14.34 -24.61 8.02
CA LYS A 97 -13.81 -24.95 9.35
C LYS A 97 -14.92 -25.00 10.39
N GLY A 98 -15.78 -23.97 10.47
CA GLY A 98 -16.90 -23.90 11.40
C GLY A 98 -17.88 -25.07 11.21
N ARG A 99 -18.25 -25.37 9.96
CA ARG A 99 -19.13 -26.52 9.68
C ARG A 99 -18.53 -27.86 10.13
N LYS A 100 -17.25 -28.08 9.85
CA LYS A 100 -16.55 -29.29 10.31
C LYS A 100 -16.49 -29.41 11.84
N GLN A 101 -16.43 -28.30 12.54
CA GLN A 101 -16.48 -28.27 14.01
C GLN A 101 -17.87 -28.60 14.56
N MET A 102 -18.94 -28.07 13.92
CA MET A 102 -20.32 -28.27 14.36
C MET A 102 -20.90 -29.63 13.99
N TYR A 103 -20.62 -30.11 12.78
CA TYR A 103 -21.29 -31.28 12.18
C TYR A 103 -20.33 -32.45 11.88
N GLY A 104 -19.06 -32.35 12.29
CA GLY A 104 -18.05 -33.34 11.96
C GLY A 104 -17.58 -33.28 10.51
N LYS A 105 -16.76 -34.25 10.12
CA LYS A 105 -16.20 -34.36 8.75
C LYS A 105 -17.16 -35.10 7.83
N ASN A 106 -18.24 -34.45 7.40
CA ASN A 106 -19.13 -35.02 6.39
C ASN A 106 -18.64 -34.70 4.97
N LYS A 107 -18.17 -35.71 4.24
CA LYS A 107 -17.71 -35.59 2.85
C LYS A 107 -18.85 -35.30 1.86
N GLN A 108 -20.08 -35.55 2.20
CA GLN A 108 -21.26 -35.37 1.36
C GLN A 108 -21.98 -34.04 1.57
N ASP A 109 -21.50 -33.22 2.51
CA ASP A 109 -22.09 -31.90 2.76
C ASP A 109 -21.98 -31.02 1.50
N ILE A 110 -23.13 -30.74 0.87
CA ILE A 110 -23.21 -29.94 -0.36
C ILE A 110 -22.64 -28.54 -0.19
N ILE A 111 -22.77 -27.95 0.99
CA ILE A 111 -22.24 -26.61 1.27
C ILE A 111 -20.71 -26.65 1.30
N VAL A 112 -20.14 -27.67 1.97
CA VAL A 112 -18.67 -27.84 2.00
C VAL A 112 -18.12 -28.08 0.60
N LYS A 113 -18.76 -28.94 -0.21
CA LYS A 113 -18.37 -29.20 -1.61
C LYS A 113 -18.42 -27.92 -2.45
N SER A 114 -19.52 -27.17 -2.36
CA SER A 114 -19.67 -25.91 -3.11
C SER A 114 -18.64 -24.85 -2.71
N LEU A 115 -18.33 -24.72 -1.42
CA LEU A 115 -17.30 -23.79 -0.95
C LEU A 115 -15.90 -24.21 -1.38
N GLN A 116 -15.62 -25.53 -1.44
CA GLN A 116 -14.34 -26.04 -1.96
C GLN A 116 -14.20 -25.78 -3.47
N GLN A 117 -15.27 -25.92 -4.25
CA GLN A 117 -15.27 -25.57 -5.68
C GLN A 117 -14.99 -24.07 -5.89
N LYS A 118 -15.64 -23.19 -5.12
CA LYS A 118 -15.36 -21.74 -5.15
C LYS A 118 -13.91 -21.42 -4.78
N LEU A 119 -13.34 -22.06 -3.75
CA LEU A 119 -11.93 -21.91 -3.40
C LEU A 119 -11.00 -22.31 -4.55
N LYS A 120 -11.28 -23.43 -5.24
CA LYS A 120 -10.50 -23.88 -6.40
C LYS A 120 -10.60 -22.90 -7.57
N ALA A 121 -11.80 -22.44 -7.89
CA ALA A 121 -12.02 -21.45 -8.95
C ALA A 121 -11.31 -20.12 -8.64
N ASN A 122 -11.50 -19.57 -7.44
CA ASN A 122 -10.83 -18.33 -7.04
C ASN A 122 -9.30 -18.47 -7.05
N SER A 123 -8.76 -19.63 -6.66
CA SER A 123 -7.31 -19.85 -6.70
C SER A 123 -6.75 -19.77 -8.11
N LYS A 124 -7.47 -20.31 -9.10
CA LYS A 124 -7.11 -20.20 -10.52
C LYS A 124 -7.17 -18.75 -11.02
N ILE A 125 -8.22 -18.02 -10.64
CA ILE A 125 -8.36 -16.60 -11.00
C ILE A 125 -7.25 -15.77 -10.37
N ILE A 126 -6.91 -16.02 -9.09
CA ILE A 126 -5.80 -15.34 -8.40
C ILE A 126 -4.48 -15.55 -9.16
N GLN A 127 -4.21 -16.78 -9.59
CA GLN A 127 -3.01 -17.09 -10.38
C GLN A 127 -2.99 -16.29 -11.69
N ASN A 128 -4.07 -16.31 -12.46
CA ASN A 128 -4.17 -15.56 -13.71
C ASN A 128 -3.94 -14.04 -13.48
N VAL A 129 -4.53 -13.49 -12.42
CA VAL A 129 -4.34 -12.09 -12.03
C VAL A 129 -2.88 -11.79 -11.66
N GLU A 130 -2.23 -12.70 -10.94
CA GLU A 130 -0.81 -12.56 -10.60
C GLU A 130 0.11 -12.66 -11.81
N ASP A 131 -0.24 -13.48 -12.78
CA ASP A 131 0.50 -13.63 -14.03
C ASP A 131 0.33 -12.38 -14.92
N GLU A 132 -0.89 -11.83 -15.01
CA GLU A 132 -1.11 -10.55 -15.70
C GLU A 132 -0.32 -9.40 -15.05
N MET A 133 -0.32 -9.30 -13.71
CA MET A 133 0.48 -8.30 -13.01
C MET A 133 1.99 -8.44 -13.31
N MET A 134 2.49 -9.66 -13.36
CA MET A 134 3.91 -9.90 -13.72
C MET A 134 4.18 -9.57 -15.17
N SER A 135 3.26 -9.87 -16.09
CA SER A 135 3.39 -9.46 -17.49
C SER A 135 3.53 -7.95 -17.62
N ILE A 136 2.70 -7.16 -16.91
CA ILE A 136 2.81 -5.70 -16.89
C ILE A 136 4.19 -5.23 -16.40
N ILE A 137 4.70 -5.85 -15.35
CA ILE A 137 6.03 -5.51 -14.80
C ILE A 137 7.14 -5.82 -15.81
N ILE A 138 7.07 -6.98 -16.48
CA ILE A 138 8.11 -7.45 -17.40
C ILE A 138 8.16 -6.61 -18.69
N HIS A 139 7.01 -6.07 -19.13
CA HIS A 139 6.95 -5.23 -20.35
C HIS A 139 7.58 -3.84 -20.18
N ASP A 140 7.82 -3.39 -18.96
CA ASP A 140 8.50 -2.13 -18.65
C ASP A 140 9.85 -2.44 -17.99
N GLU A 141 10.94 -2.18 -18.68
CA GLU A 141 12.30 -2.51 -18.24
C GLU A 141 12.66 -1.88 -16.89
N GLU A 142 12.27 -0.62 -16.66
CA GLU A 142 12.55 0.07 -15.42
C GLU A 142 11.71 -0.50 -14.25
N MET A 143 10.42 -0.79 -14.48
CA MET A 143 9.58 -1.45 -13.48
C MET A 143 10.10 -2.85 -13.16
N HIS A 144 10.55 -3.61 -14.17
CA HIS A 144 11.10 -4.95 -13.98
C HIS A 144 12.41 -4.91 -13.17
N LEU A 145 13.30 -3.98 -13.50
CA LEU A 145 14.53 -3.77 -12.75
C LEU A 145 14.21 -3.44 -11.27
N ASN A 146 13.40 -2.43 -11.03
CA ASN A 146 13.05 -2.00 -9.68
C ASN A 146 12.33 -3.10 -8.89
N PHE A 147 11.43 -3.85 -9.53
CA PHE A 147 10.77 -5.01 -8.92
C PHE A 147 11.79 -6.08 -8.52
N THR A 148 12.74 -6.41 -9.39
CA THR A 148 13.81 -7.39 -9.12
C THR A 148 14.69 -6.94 -7.96
N LEU A 149 15.10 -5.65 -7.96
CA LEU A 149 15.90 -5.07 -6.89
C LEU A 149 15.21 -5.17 -5.54
N ILE A 150 13.95 -4.78 -5.43
CA ILE A 150 13.26 -4.79 -4.12
C ILE A 150 12.91 -6.19 -3.66
N THR A 151 12.60 -7.12 -4.56
CA THR A 151 12.29 -8.51 -4.21
C THR A 151 13.53 -9.32 -3.83
N SER A 152 14.74 -8.83 -4.09
CA SER A 152 15.98 -9.41 -3.58
C SER A 152 16.13 -9.25 -2.06
N ILE A 153 15.37 -8.33 -1.44
CA ILE A 153 15.41 -8.08 0.01
C ILE A 153 14.66 -9.20 0.73
N LYS A 154 15.34 -9.87 1.68
CA LYS A 154 14.70 -10.90 2.52
C LYS A 154 13.45 -10.35 3.23
N GLY A 155 12.35 -11.04 3.04
CA GLY A 155 11.04 -10.65 3.55
C GLY A 155 10.15 -9.93 2.55
N ILE A 156 10.67 -9.39 1.46
CA ILE A 156 9.89 -8.75 0.41
C ILE A 156 9.54 -9.80 -0.67
N GLY A 157 8.31 -10.29 -0.64
CA GLY A 157 7.82 -11.24 -1.64
C GLY A 157 7.13 -10.55 -2.83
N LYS A 158 6.71 -11.35 -3.83
CA LYS A 158 6.07 -10.91 -5.09
C LYS A 158 4.98 -9.85 -4.86
N VAL A 159 4.02 -10.10 -3.97
CA VAL A 159 2.89 -9.18 -3.72
C VAL A 159 3.35 -7.86 -3.11
N ASN A 160 4.29 -7.90 -2.16
CA ASN A 160 4.87 -6.67 -1.59
C ASN A 160 5.62 -5.87 -2.66
N GLY A 161 6.39 -6.54 -3.53
CA GLY A 161 7.07 -5.90 -4.65
C GLY A 161 6.09 -5.22 -5.59
N LEU A 162 5.08 -5.94 -6.08
CA LEU A 162 4.02 -5.40 -6.94
C LEU A 162 3.31 -4.20 -6.32
N MET A 163 2.93 -4.30 -5.04
CA MET A 163 2.29 -3.18 -4.33
C MET A 163 3.23 -1.98 -4.19
N THR A 164 4.50 -2.21 -3.89
CA THR A 164 5.46 -1.10 -3.76
C THR A 164 5.63 -0.38 -5.09
N VAL A 165 5.88 -1.09 -6.19
CA VAL A 165 6.00 -0.50 -7.54
C VAL A 165 4.72 0.28 -7.88
N ALA A 166 3.53 -0.33 -7.72
CA ALA A 166 2.26 0.31 -8.06
C ALA A 166 1.98 1.58 -7.23
N TYR A 167 2.21 1.57 -5.92
CA TYR A 167 1.86 2.69 -5.05
C TYR A 167 2.94 3.76 -4.92
N THR A 168 4.18 3.46 -5.29
CA THR A 168 5.23 4.46 -5.45
C THR A 168 5.30 5.02 -6.87
N GLU A 169 4.46 4.49 -7.80
CA GLU A 169 4.53 4.79 -9.23
C GLU A 169 5.96 4.62 -9.76
N ASN A 170 6.47 3.42 -9.53
CA ASN A 170 7.85 3.04 -9.82
C ASN A 170 8.88 3.98 -9.16
N PHE A 171 8.70 4.27 -7.86
CA PHE A 171 9.55 5.16 -7.04
C PHE A 171 9.61 6.63 -7.48
N THR A 172 8.68 7.07 -8.35
CA THR A 172 8.64 8.46 -8.83
C THR A 172 7.75 9.38 -7.98
N SER A 173 6.78 8.83 -7.23
CA SER A 173 5.80 9.62 -6.46
C SER A 173 6.30 10.07 -5.09
N PHE A 174 7.45 9.56 -4.63
CA PHE A 174 8.00 9.91 -3.32
C PHE A 174 9.46 10.32 -3.43
N SER A 175 9.78 11.53 -3.01
CA SER A 175 11.14 12.08 -3.04
C SER A 175 12.13 11.34 -2.13
N ASN A 176 11.63 10.68 -1.08
CA ASN A 176 12.45 9.98 -0.11
C ASN A 176 11.67 8.86 0.60
N PRO A 177 12.37 7.86 1.19
CA PRO A 177 11.73 6.73 1.86
C PRO A 177 10.88 7.12 3.06
N ARG A 178 11.19 8.25 3.75
CA ARG A 178 10.43 8.71 4.89
C ARG A 178 9.02 9.18 4.48
N SER A 179 8.90 9.88 3.36
CA SER A 179 7.59 10.31 2.81
C SER A 179 6.71 9.10 2.48
N TYR A 180 7.27 8.07 1.85
CA TYR A 180 6.54 6.81 1.61
C TYR A 180 6.18 6.11 2.92
N ALA A 181 7.07 6.08 3.91
CA ALA A 181 6.80 5.48 5.22
C ALA A 181 5.69 6.23 5.99
N VAL A 182 5.60 7.55 5.85
CA VAL A 182 4.47 8.35 6.36
C VAL A 182 3.18 7.96 5.66
N TYR A 183 3.18 7.87 4.33
CA TYR A 183 2.02 7.43 3.54
C TYR A 183 1.53 6.03 3.93
N VAL A 184 2.44 5.11 4.20
CA VAL A 184 2.12 3.76 4.71
C VAL A 184 1.65 3.78 6.17
N GLY A 185 1.98 4.83 6.93
CA GLY A 185 1.63 4.96 8.35
C GLY A 185 2.50 4.16 9.29
N VAL A 186 3.79 4.06 9.01
CA VAL A 186 4.77 3.41 9.90
C VAL A 186 5.63 4.41 10.69
N VAL A 187 5.62 5.68 10.31
CA VAL A 187 6.36 6.74 11.00
C VAL A 187 5.51 7.30 12.14
N PRO A 188 6.00 7.30 13.39
CA PRO A 188 5.33 7.98 14.48
C PRO A 188 5.54 9.49 14.40
N PHE A 189 4.53 10.26 14.82
CA PHE A 189 4.57 11.70 14.97
C PHE A 189 4.58 12.07 16.45
N ASP A 190 5.23 13.19 16.77
CA ASP A 190 5.19 13.75 18.09
C ASP A 190 3.77 14.29 18.39
N HIS A 191 3.37 14.17 19.63
CA HIS A 191 2.10 14.70 20.13
C HIS A 191 2.44 15.56 21.36
N SER A 192 2.70 16.83 21.10
CA SER A 192 2.96 17.81 22.16
C SER A 192 2.08 19.04 21.96
N SER A 193 1.63 19.63 23.04
CA SER A 193 0.90 20.91 23.04
C SER A 193 1.45 21.78 24.16
N GLY A 194 2.02 22.93 23.76
CA GLY A 194 2.71 23.82 24.69
C GLY A 194 3.91 23.17 25.39
N ALA A 195 4.34 23.75 26.50
CA ALA A 195 5.48 23.28 27.28
C ALA A 195 5.15 22.10 28.23
N SER A 196 3.86 21.87 28.53
CA SER A 196 3.43 20.96 29.61
C SER A 196 2.90 19.60 29.11
N ILE A 197 2.43 19.50 27.85
CA ILE A 197 1.83 18.27 27.34
C ILE A 197 2.80 17.54 26.40
N HIS A 198 3.40 16.45 26.90
CA HIS A 198 4.21 15.51 26.11
C HIS A 198 3.53 14.16 25.99
N GLY A 199 2.71 13.99 24.97
CA GLY A 199 2.04 12.72 24.68
C GLY A 199 2.98 11.67 24.05
N ARG A 200 2.60 10.38 24.13
CA ARG A 200 3.34 9.31 23.45
C ARG A 200 3.28 9.49 21.93
N LYS A 201 4.43 9.37 21.26
CA LYS A 201 4.50 9.35 19.79
C LYS A 201 3.57 8.30 19.21
N ARG A 202 2.73 8.69 18.27
CA ARG A 202 1.74 7.79 17.62
C ARG A 202 1.83 7.88 16.11
N VAL A 203 1.56 6.75 15.44
CA VAL A 203 1.41 6.74 13.99
C VAL A 203 0.07 7.35 13.59
N SER A 204 0.03 8.08 12.48
CA SER A 204 -1.20 8.69 11.97
C SER A 204 -2.23 7.62 11.60
N HIS A 205 -3.51 7.93 11.80
CA HIS A 205 -4.63 7.14 11.27
C HIS A 205 -4.84 7.40 9.77
N ILE A 206 -4.35 8.53 9.26
CA ILE A 206 -4.34 8.88 7.83
C ILE A 206 -3.17 8.14 7.20
N ALA A 207 -3.45 6.95 6.68
CA ALA A 207 -2.42 6.06 6.12
C ALA A 207 -3.02 5.03 5.18
N ASN A 208 -2.21 4.53 4.25
CA ASN A 208 -2.60 3.40 3.41
C ASN A 208 -2.55 2.09 4.20
N LYS A 209 -3.70 1.75 4.82
CA LYS A 209 -3.83 0.55 5.66
C LYS A 209 -3.59 -0.76 4.88
N LYS A 210 -3.81 -0.76 3.53
CA LYS A 210 -3.56 -1.95 2.68
C LYS A 210 -2.06 -2.24 2.61
N LEU A 211 -1.24 -1.23 2.29
CA LEU A 211 0.22 -1.34 2.27
C LEU A 211 0.79 -1.69 3.65
N LYS A 212 0.30 -1.03 4.70
CA LYS A 212 0.71 -1.32 6.07
C LYS A 212 0.49 -2.78 6.46
N GLN A 213 -0.63 -3.37 6.03
CA GLN A 213 -0.97 -4.77 6.28
C GLN A 213 -0.02 -5.72 5.55
N GLU A 214 0.28 -5.47 4.28
CA GLU A 214 1.21 -6.29 3.52
C GLU A 214 2.64 -6.19 4.05
N LEU A 215 3.09 -5.00 4.43
CA LEU A 215 4.39 -4.82 5.09
C LEU A 215 4.46 -5.48 6.48
N ASN A 216 3.34 -5.77 7.16
CA ASN A 216 3.36 -6.61 8.35
C ASN A 216 3.82 -8.04 8.03
N GLN A 217 3.36 -8.60 6.91
CA GLN A 217 3.78 -9.94 6.49
C GLN A 217 5.25 -9.94 6.07
N ALA A 218 5.67 -8.93 5.31
CA ALA A 218 7.07 -8.76 4.94
C ALA A 218 7.99 -8.66 6.18
N ALA A 219 7.59 -7.84 7.16
CA ALA A 219 8.37 -7.68 8.38
C ALA A 219 8.44 -8.97 9.23
N ARG A 220 7.34 -9.73 9.31
CA ARG A 220 7.34 -11.05 9.98
C ARG A 220 8.26 -12.03 9.27
N SER A 221 8.21 -12.07 7.94
CA SER A 221 9.09 -12.90 7.13
C SER A 221 10.57 -12.49 7.31
N ALA A 222 10.86 -11.19 7.29
CA ALA A 222 12.21 -10.68 7.53
C ALA A 222 12.75 -11.04 8.94
N MET A 223 11.89 -11.02 9.97
CA MET A 223 12.28 -11.45 11.32
C MET A 223 12.71 -12.91 11.36
N VAL A 224 12.21 -13.76 10.47
CA VAL A 224 12.55 -15.19 10.41
C VAL A 224 13.79 -15.44 9.53
N TRP A 225 13.83 -14.82 8.35
CA TRP A 225 14.79 -15.19 7.30
C TRP A 225 15.96 -14.22 7.12
N ASP A 226 15.90 -13.03 7.73
CA ASP A 226 16.99 -12.04 7.70
C ASP A 226 17.68 -11.98 9.05
N LYS A 227 18.93 -12.41 9.11
CA LYS A 227 19.72 -12.50 10.36
C LYS A 227 19.82 -11.16 11.09
N GLU A 228 20.02 -10.05 10.35
CA GLU A 228 20.11 -8.71 10.96
C GLU A 228 18.78 -8.31 11.58
N MET A 229 17.65 -8.55 10.87
CA MET A 229 16.32 -8.23 11.38
C MET A 229 15.91 -9.12 12.55
N ASN A 230 16.33 -10.37 12.54
CA ASN A 230 16.12 -11.30 13.66
C ASN A 230 16.81 -10.80 14.93
N ILE A 231 18.14 -10.57 14.88
CA ILE A 231 18.90 -10.07 16.02
C ILE A 231 18.39 -8.71 16.51
N TYR A 232 18.06 -7.80 15.55
CA TYR A 232 17.46 -6.53 15.91
C TYR A 232 16.14 -6.72 16.66
N ALA A 233 15.29 -7.64 16.18
CA ALA A 233 14.00 -7.93 16.82
C ALA A 233 14.18 -8.48 18.23
N GLU A 234 15.02 -9.51 18.42
CA GLU A 234 15.30 -10.11 19.71
C GLU A 234 15.80 -9.09 20.73
N ASN A 235 16.77 -8.27 20.34
CA ASN A 235 17.33 -7.24 21.23
C ASN A 235 16.30 -6.15 21.59
N LYS A 236 15.48 -5.72 20.63
CA LYS A 236 14.48 -4.68 20.88
C LYS A 236 13.26 -5.22 21.65
N MET A 237 12.90 -6.48 21.50
CA MET A 237 11.78 -7.09 22.26
C MET A 237 12.07 -7.20 23.75
N LYS A 238 13.32 -7.12 24.20
CA LYS A 238 13.69 -7.04 25.63
C LYS A 238 13.13 -5.78 26.30
N THR A 239 12.95 -4.68 25.55
CA THR A 239 12.53 -3.36 26.11
C THR A 239 11.28 -2.77 25.44
N LYS A 240 10.84 -3.30 24.31
CA LYS A 240 9.72 -2.78 23.51
C LYS A 240 8.74 -3.89 23.18
N CYS A 241 7.44 -3.54 23.13
CA CYS A 241 6.44 -4.53 22.74
C CYS A 241 6.58 -4.92 21.25
N TYR A 242 6.19 -6.14 20.91
CA TYR A 242 6.26 -6.73 19.58
C TYR A 242 5.73 -5.82 18.46
N LYS A 243 4.58 -5.13 18.69
CA LYS A 243 3.97 -4.23 17.69
C LYS A 243 4.87 -3.06 17.33
N ILE A 244 5.63 -2.53 18.28
CA ILE A 244 6.59 -1.44 18.04
C ILE A 244 7.78 -1.97 17.24
N VAL A 245 8.33 -3.11 17.64
CA VAL A 245 9.47 -3.75 16.94
C VAL A 245 9.09 -4.07 15.51
N LEU A 246 7.94 -4.69 15.28
CA LEU A 246 7.42 -4.98 13.94
C LEU A 246 7.27 -3.72 13.10
N ASN A 247 6.82 -2.60 13.70
CA ASN A 247 6.69 -1.32 13.00
C ASN A 247 8.06 -0.73 12.62
N ASN A 248 9.07 -0.88 13.48
CA ASN A 248 10.43 -0.46 13.16
C ASN A 248 11.03 -1.27 12.00
N ILE A 249 10.79 -2.58 11.98
CA ILE A 249 11.27 -3.46 10.89
C ILE A 249 10.62 -3.07 9.56
N LYS A 250 9.31 -2.75 9.55
CA LYS A 250 8.65 -2.22 8.34
C LYS A 250 9.37 -0.97 7.81
N PHE A 251 9.72 -0.06 8.70
CA PHE A 251 10.45 1.15 8.30
C PHE A 251 11.84 0.82 7.74
N LYS A 252 12.57 -0.09 8.39
CA LYS A 252 13.87 -0.56 7.88
C LYS A 252 13.75 -1.21 6.49
N LEU A 253 12.71 -2.01 6.25
CA LEU A 253 12.45 -2.59 4.93
C LEU A 253 12.18 -1.52 3.88
N ILE A 254 11.41 -0.48 4.21
CA ILE A 254 11.17 0.66 3.31
C ILE A 254 12.50 1.35 2.98
N LEU A 255 13.35 1.62 3.97
CA LEU A 255 14.67 2.22 3.73
C LEU A 255 15.52 1.37 2.78
N ARG A 256 15.53 0.04 2.97
CA ARG A 256 16.25 -0.90 2.10
C ARG A 256 15.70 -0.87 0.67
N MET A 257 14.38 -0.90 0.48
CA MET A 257 13.76 -0.85 -0.85
C MET A 257 14.21 0.40 -1.63
N PHE A 258 14.16 1.57 -1.01
CA PHE A 258 14.62 2.80 -1.66
C PHE A 258 16.15 2.81 -1.87
N ALA A 259 16.92 2.19 -0.99
CA ALA A 259 18.37 2.13 -1.11
C ALA A 259 18.81 1.24 -2.30
N VAL A 260 18.22 0.06 -2.48
CA VAL A 260 18.57 -0.84 -3.60
C VAL A 260 18.18 -0.23 -4.95
N VAL A 261 17.01 0.42 -5.03
CA VAL A 261 16.57 1.12 -6.24
C VAL A 261 17.49 2.30 -6.55
N LYS A 262 17.83 3.13 -5.56
CA LYS A 262 18.75 4.27 -5.77
C LYS A 262 20.15 3.82 -6.21
N LYS A 263 20.63 2.68 -5.70
CA LYS A 263 21.95 2.14 -6.05
C LYS A 263 21.95 1.34 -7.35
N GLY A 264 20.79 0.89 -7.84
CA GLY A 264 20.68 -0.04 -8.98
C GLY A 264 21.32 -1.40 -8.72
N GLN A 265 21.42 -1.85 -7.46
CA GLN A 265 22.11 -3.08 -7.08
C GLN A 265 21.23 -3.96 -6.22
N LEU A 266 21.31 -5.27 -6.44
CA LEU A 266 20.63 -6.28 -5.64
C LEU A 266 21.04 -6.15 -4.16
N TYR A 267 20.09 -6.49 -3.28
CA TYR A 267 20.39 -6.52 -1.84
C TYR A 267 21.40 -7.59 -1.51
N VAL A 268 22.50 -7.19 -0.87
CA VAL A 268 23.54 -8.08 -0.35
C VAL A 268 23.42 -8.14 1.18
N ASP A 269 23.38 -9.34 1.71
CA ASP A 269 23.37 -9.57 3.16
C ASP A 269 24.78 -9.33 3.73
N ASN A 270 25.03 -8.10 4.17
CA ASN A 270 26.33 -7.68 4.71
C ASN A 270 26.48 -7.97 6.21
N TYR A 271 25.72 -8.95 6.74
CA TYR A 271 25.85 -9.29 8.14
C TYR A 271 27.24 -9.90 8.40
N LYS A 272 28.21 -9.04 8.69
CA LYS A 272 29.44 -9.43 9.40
C LYS A 272 29.14 -9.37 10.89
N LYS A 273 29.29 -10.50 11.58
CA LYS A 273 29.38 -10.51 13.04
C LYS A 273 30.53 -9.58 13.39
N VAL A 274 30.22 -8.39 13.94
CA VAL A 274 31.27 -7.60 14.61
C VAL A 274 31.57 -8.40 15.85
N ALA A 275 32.77 -9.01 15.85
CA ALA A 275 33.29 -9.73 16.99
C ALA A 275 33.53 -8.75 18.15
#